data_48d53e41871a0d673b476912f252a3f4
#
_entry.id   48d53e41871a0d673b476912f252a3f4
#
_cell.length_a   1.000
_cell.length_b   1.000
_cell.length_c   1.000
_cell.angle_alpha   90.00
_cell.angle_beta   90.00
_cell.angle_gamma   90.00
#
_symmetry.space_group_name_H-M   'P 1'
#
loop_
_entity.id
_entity.type
_entity.pdbx_description
1 polymer ?
#
loop_
_entity_poly.entity_id
_entity_poly.type
_entity_poly.pdbx_seq_one_letter_code
_entity_poly.pdbx_strand_id
1 'polypeptide(L)'
;ASGLQAISGKAKCDVKVVGLNYRTIGVKGEGANASGVMLVPSGTAAACTAAAPLLAYSRGTEVSKVRTMANPADGETFLLTAVYAAQGYAVVATDYLGFAKSSYAYHPYLHADSEASAIVDSIRAARNAVPSVGANLSGKVVLSGYSQGGHASMAAHRAIERDNANEIS
;
A
#
# COMPACT_ATOMS: atom_id res chain seq x y z
N ALA A 1 -22.11 8.67 16.22
CA ALA A 1 -20.74 8.30 15.79
C ALA A 1 -20.73 6.80 15.47
N SER A 2 -20.23 6.41 14.31
CA SER A 2 -20.06 5.00 13.97
C SER A 2 -19.02 4.37 14.93
N GLY A 3 -19.13 3.08 15.24
CA GLY A 3 -18.16 2.40 16.10
C GLY A 3 -16.71 2.54 15.61
N LEU A 4 -16.51 2.73 14.30
CA LEU A 4 -15.20 3.00 13.72
C LEU A 4 -14.64 4.36 14.17
N GLN A 5 -15.46 5.39 14.33
CA GLN A 5 -15.03 6.71 14.80
C GLN A 5 -14.52 6.70 16.25
N ALA A 6 -14.98 5.73 17.05
CA ALA A 6 -14.45 5.51 18.40
C ALA A 6 -13.00 4.98 18.37
N ILE A 7 -12.61 4.28 17.32
CA ILE A 7 -11.26 3.74 17.12
C ILE A 7 -10.37 4.72 16.37
N SER A 8 -10.84 5.24 15.24
CA SER A 8 -10.06 6.11 14.34
C SER A 8 -9.97 7.57 14.80
N GLY A 9 -10.87 8.01 15.66
CA GLY A 9 -11.09 9.41 15.91
C GLY A 9 -11.84 10.12 14.77
N LYS A 10 -12.04 11.42 14.92
CA LYS A 10 -12.66 12.26 13.88
C LYS A 10 -11.67 12.43 12.71
N ALA A 11 -12.15 12.23 11.48
CA ALA A 11 -11.36 12.49 10.28
C ALA A 11 -10.85 13.95 10.26
N LYS A 12 -9.58 14.12 9.94
CA LYS A 12 -8.91 15.43 9.80
C LYS A 12 -8.74 15.82 8.34
N CYS A 13 -8.60 14.81 7.47
CA CYS A 13 -8.32 14.99 6.05
C CYS A 13 -9.38 14.31 5.19
N ASP A 14 -9.64 14.89 4.03
CA ASP A 14 -10.17 14.15 2.90
C ASP A 14 -9.11 13.19 2.36
N VAL A 15 -9.52 12.16 1.63
CA VAL A 15 -8.60 11.15 1.12
C VAL A 15 -8.83 10.97 -0.39
N LYS A 16 -7.77 11.15 -1.16
CA LYS A 16 -7.77 10.77 -2.58
C LYS A 16 -7.41 9.29 -2.69
N VAL A 17 -8.21 8.55 -3.45
CA VAL A 17 -7.98 7.12 -3.74
C VAL A 17 -7.41 7.02 -5.14
N VAL A 18 -6.16 6.57 -5.25
CA VAL A 18 -5.42 6.49 -6.51
C VAL A 18 -5.09 5.04 -6.81
N GLY A 19 -5.63 4.50 -7.90
CA GLY A 19 -5.27 3.17 -8.38
C GLY A 19 -3.85 3.16 -8.99
N LEU A 20 -3.04 2.19 -8.60
CA LEU A 20 -1.70 1.97 -9.12
C LEU A 20 -1.67 0.70 -9.98
N ASN A 21 -0.89 0.73 -11.07
CA ASN A 21 -0.48 -0.45 -11.82
C ASN A 21 1.01 -0.27 -12.11
N TYR A 22 1.84 -1.19 -11.65
CA TYR A 22 3.28 -1.02 -11.66
C TYR A 22 4.00 -2.32 -12.03
N ARG A 23 5.23 -2.17 -12.49
CA ARG A 23 6.12 -3.29 -12.81
C ARG A 23 6.73 -3.86 -11.54
N THR A 24 6.87 -5.17 -11.50
CA THR A 24 7.51 -5.92 -10.42
C THR A 24 8.13 -7.19 -10.99
N ILE A 25 8.54 -8.11 -10.12
CA ILE A 25 9.24 -9.33 -10.47
C ILE A 25 8.40 -10.55 -10.08
N GLY A 26 8.33 -11.53 -10.96
CA GLY A 26 7.69 -12.82 -10.72
C GLY A 26 8.56 -13.78 -9.92
N VAL A 27 8.02 -14.98 -9.70
CA VAL A 27 8.64 -16.02 -8.83
C VAL A 27 10.01 -16.47 -9.32
N LYS A 28 10.26 -16.43 -10.63
CA LYS A 28 11.52 -16.85 -11.26
C LYS A 28 12.43 -15.67 -11.62
N GLY A 29 12.15 -14.48 -11.12
CA GLY A 29 12.87 -13.27 -11.47
C GLY A 29 12.45 -12.65 -12.81
N GLU A 30 11.41 -13.16 -13.44
CA GLU A 30 10.86 -12.62 -14.70
C GLU A 30 10.07 -11.34 -14.46
N GLY A 31 9.96 -10.50 -15.50
CA GLY A 31 9.15 -9.30 -15.46
C GLY A 31 7.67 -9.62 -15.26
N ALA A 32 7.04 -8.92 -14.32
CA ALA A 32 5.63 -9.05 -14.00
C ALA A 32 5.01 -7.66 -13.74
N ASN A 33 3.70 -7.61 -13.47
CA ASN A 33 3.04 -6.43 -12.96
C ASN A 33 2.14 -6.77 -11.78
N ALA A 34 1.97 -5.81 -10.91
CA ALA A 34 0.97 -5.84 -9.86
C ALA A 34 0.19 -4.52 -9.86
N SER A 35 -0.94 -4.53 -9.18
CA SER A 35 -1.73 -3.33 -8.94
C SER A 35 -1.90 -3.09 -7.44
N GLY A 36 -2.49 -1.96 -7.11
CA GLY A 36 -2.79 -1.59 -5.74
C GLY A 36 -3.42 -0.22 -5.64
N VAL A 37 -3.39 0.34 -4.46
CA VAL A 37 -3.95 1.65 -4.15
C VAL A 37 -2.91 2.53 -3.47
N MET A 38 -2.96 3.83 -3.76
CA MET A 38 -2.37 4.87 -2.92
C MET A 38 -3.49 5.73 -2.34
N LEU A 39 -3.50 5.89 -1.02
CA LEU A 39 -4.40 6.78 -0.30
C LEU A 39 -3.61 8.04 0.09
N VAL A 40 -4.06 9.19 -0.38
CA VAL A 40 -3.36 10.45 -0.20
C VAL A 40 -4.22 11.40 0.64
N PRO A 41 -3.73 11.82 1.83
CA PRO A 41 -4.39 12.88 2.59
C PRO A 41 -4.52 14.15 1.76
N SER A 42 -5.65 14.81 1.84
CA SER A 42 -5.90 16.09 1.16
C SER A 42 -6.76 17.01 2.02
N GLY A 43 -6.65 18.30 1.77
CA GLY A 43 -7.36 19.33 2.54
C GLY A 43 -6.42 20.45 2.97
N THR A 44 -6.95 21.39 3.74
CA THR A 44 -6.24 22.60 4.17
C THR A 44 -5.69 22.51 5.59
N ALA A 45 -6.13 21.51 6.38
CA ALA A 45 -5.64 21.34 7.74
C ALA A 45 -4.14 20.97 7.77
N ALA A 46 -3.41 21.42 8.78
CA ALA A 46 -1.97 21.17 8.91
C ALA A 46 -1.60 19.68 8.82
N ALA A 47 -2.41 18.80 9.39
CA ALA A 47 -2.20 17.35 9.30
C ALA A 47 -2.29 16.80 7.86
N CYS A 48 -2.98 17.50 6.96
CA CYS A 48 -3.22 17.08 5.58
C CYS A 48 -2.21 17.65 4.59
N THR A 49 -1.51 18.70 4.97
CA THR A 49 -0.51 19.42 4.14
C THR A 49 0.92 19.12 4.57
N ALA A 50 1.12 18.65 5.80
CA ALA A 50 2.42 18.24 6.30
C ALA A 50 3.01 17.08 5.50
N ALA A 51 4.34 16.96 5.53
CA ALA A 51 5.03 15.84 4.92
C ALA A 51 4.64 14.52 5.62
N ALA A 52 3.85 13.69 4.93
CA ALA A 52 3.27 12.46 5.46
C ALA A 52 4.25 11.29 5.42
N PRO A 53 4.37 10.49 6.47
CA PRO A 53 5.00 9.18 6.36
C PRO A 53 4.15 8.26 5.47
N LEU A 54 4.81 7.37 4.74
CA LEU A 54 4.15 6.40 3.86
C LEU A 54 3.99 5.07 4.61
N LEU A 55 2.76 4.68 4.87
CA LEU A 55 2.43 3.34 5.34
C LEU A 55 2.32 2.40 4.13
N ALA A 56 3.24 1.45 4.01
CA ALA A 56 3.12 0.33 3.08
C ALA A 56 2.40 -0.81 3.78
N TYR A 57 1.13 -0.96 3.43
CA TYR A 57 0.25 -1.96 4.03
C TYR A 57 0.12 -3.19 3.14
N SER A 58 0.26 -4.34 3.76
CA SER A 58 0.13 -5.65 3.13
C SER A 58 -1.17 -6.29 3.58
N ARG A 59 -2.09 -6.49 2.61
CA ARG A 59 -3.43 -7.02 2.89
C ARG A 59 -3.42 -8.49 3.30
N GLY A 60 -4.54 -8.92 3.88
CA GLY A 60 -4.78 -10.30 4.25
C GLY A 60 -5.03 -11.23 3.05
N THR A 61 -5.17 -12.51 3.35
CA THR A 61 -5.43 -13.58 2.37
C THR A 61 -6.72 -13.32 1.58
N GLU A 62 -6.65 -13.59 0.28
CA GLU A 62 -7.77 -13.46 -0.64
C GLU A 62 -7.76 -14.61 -1.66
N VAL A 63 -8.95 -14.98 -2.12
CA VAL A 63 -9.14 -15.99 -3.15
C VAL A 63 -9.84 -15.43 -4.40
N SER A 64 -10.48 -14.27 -4.29
CA SER A 64 -11.14 -13.60 -5.41
C SER A 64 -10.15 -12.79 -6.23
N LYS A 65 -9.85 -13.24 -7.44
CA LYS A 65 -8.91 -12.58 -8.34
C LYS A 65 -9.27 -11.14 -8.69
N VAL A 66 -10.54 -10.79 -8.65
CA VAL A 66 -11.02 -9.45 -9.03
C VAL A 66 -10.97 -8.42 -7.89
N ARG A 67 -10.75 -8.88 -6.63
CA ARG A 67 -10.63 -7.97 -5.50
C ARG A 67 -9.44 -7.05 -5.67
N THR A 68 -9.65 -5.76 -5.41
CA THR A 68 -8.61 -4.74 -5.45
C THR A 68 -8.71 -3.80 -4.25
N MET A 69 -7.56 -3.45 -3.70
CA MET A 69 -7.43 -2.41 -2.68
C MET A 69 -7.75 -1.01 -3.23
N ALA A 70 -7.82 -0.83 -4.55
CA ALA A 70 -8.25 0.43 -5.16
C ALA A 70 -9.78 0.66 -5.10
N ASN A 71 -10.55 -0.28 -4.55
CA ASN A 71 -11.97 -0.12 -4.30
C ASN A 71 -12.19 0.54 -2.92
N PRO A 72 -12.75 1.77 -2.85
CA PRO A 72 -13.01 2.43 -1.57
C PRO A 72 -14.00 1.69 -0.65
N ALA A 73 -14.82 0.82 -1.22
CA ALA A 73 -15.79 -0.01 -0.47
C ALA A 73 -15.17 -1.32 0.05
N ASP A 74 -13.92 -1.63 -0.30
CA ASP A 74 -13.21 -2.76 0.28
C ASP A 74 -12.98 -2.54 1.78
N GLY A 75 -13.23 -3.56 2.60
CA GLY A 75 -13.20 -3.42 4.06
C GLY A 75 -11.83 -3.01 4.61
N GLU A 76 -10.73 -3.56 4.07
CA GLU A 76 -9.39 -3.16 4.51
C GLU A 76 -9.06 -1.74 4.02
N THR A 77 -9.40 -1.40 2.78
CA THR A 77 -9.20 -0.06 2.24
C THR A 77 -9.98 0.99 3.01
N PHE A 78 -11.23 0.68 3.38
CA PHE A 78 -12.04 1.57 4.22
C PHE A 78 -11.41 1.79 5.59
N LEU A 79 -10.91 0.72 6.22
CA LEU A 79 -10.21 0.81 7.51
C LEU A 79 -8.94 1.66 7.40
N LEU A 80 -8.11 1.41 6.40
CA LEU A 80 -6.89 2.19 6.14
C LEU A 80 -7.19 3.67 5.90
N THR A 81 -8.26 3.95 5.17
CA THR A 81 -8.72 5.32 4.93
C THR A 81 -9.07 6.02 6.24
N ALA A 82 -9.86 5.38 7.10
CA ALA A 82 -10.33 6.00 8.34
C ALA A 82 -9.23 6.15 9.41
N VAL A 83 -8.41 5.11 9.59
CA VAL A 83 -7.45 5.03 10.69
C VAL A 83 -6.13 5.75 10.36
N TYR A 84 -5.73 5.75 9.09
CA TYR A 84 -4.43 6.30 8.68
C TYR A 84 -4.57 7.51 7.74
N ALA A 85 -5.18 7.34 6.57
CA ALA A 85 -5.14 8.40 5.56
C ALA A 85 -5.93 9.65 5.99
N ALA A 86 -7.10 9.47 6.59
CA ALA A 86 -7.89 10.58 7.15
C ALA A 86 -7.24 11.24 8.37
N GLN A 87 -6.18 10.65 8.92
CA GLN A 87 -5.37 11.20 10.03
C GLN A 87 -4.06 11.85 9.57
N GLY A 88 -3.74 11.82 8.27
CA GLY A 88 -2.58 12.49 7.69
C GLY A 88 -1.44 11.56 7.26
N TYR A 89 -1.61 10.24 7.29
CA TYR A 89 -0.65 9.29 6.72
C TYR A 89 -0.94 9.06 5.23
N ALA A 90 0.07 9.03 4.39
CA ALA A 90 -0.09 8.42 3.07
C ALA A 90 -0.05 6.89 3.20
N VAL A 91 -0.85 6.19 2.41
CA VAL A 91 -0.89 4.71 2.44
C VAL A 91 -0.67 4.18 1.04
N VAL A 92 0.14 3.13 0.89
CA VAL A 92 0.18 2.29 -0.31
C VAL A 92 -0.13 0.86 0.07
N ALA A 93 -0.99 0.19 -0.69
CA ALA A 93 -1.32 -1.21 -0.47
C ALA A 93 -1.34 -1.96 -1.81
N THR A 94 -0.58 -3.05 -1.89
CA THR A 94 -0.52 -3.89 -3.09
C THR A 94 -1.65 -4.91 -3.12
N ASP A 95 -2.14 -5.21 -4.33
CA ASP A 95 -3.04 -6.34 -4.58
C ASP A 95 -2.27 -7.68 -4.68
N TYR A 96 -0.93 -7.64 -4.75
CA TYR A 96 -0.01 -8.74 -5.07
C TYR A 96 -0.11 -9.24 -6.53
N LEU A 97 0.79 -10.16 -6.90
CA LEU A 97 0.74 -10.87 -8.18
C LEU A 97 -0.52 -11.75 -8.29
N GLY A 98 -1.08 -11.82 -9.48
CA GLY A 98 -2.21 -12.69 -9.81
C GLY A 98 -3.57 -12.17 -9.40
N PHE A 99 -3.66 -10.95 -8.83
CA PHE A 99 -4.91 -10.29 -8.45
C PHE A 99 -5.15 -9.01 -9.25
N ALA A 100 -6.42 -8.62 -9.32
CA ALA A 100 -6.90 -7.38 -9.91
C ALA A 100 -6.33 -7.13 -11.32
N LYS A 101 -5.44 -6.16 -11.51
CA LYS A 101 -4.85 -5.81 -12.83
C LYS A 101 -3.54 -6.55 -13.13
N SER A 102 -3.10 -7.45 -12.25
CA SER A 102 -1.92 -8.28 -12.54
C SER A 102 -2.21 -9.26 -13.68
N SER A 103 -1.34 -9.31 -14.66
CA SER A 103 -1.36 -10.32 -15.72
C SER A 103 -0.70 -11.64 -15.32
N TYR A 104 -0.15 -11.73 -14.11
CA TYR A 104 0.47 -12.94 -13.60
C TYR A 104 -0.56 -14.06 -13.44
N ALA A 105 -0.25 -15.26 -13.89
CA ALA A 105 -1.24 -16.33 -14.08
C ALA A 105 -1.89 -16.80 -12.77
N TYR A 106 -1.16 -16.71 -11.64
CA TYR A 106 -1.62 -17.15 -10.32
C TYR A 106 -1.06 -16.25 -9.22
N HIS A 107 -1.63 -16.33 -8.03
CA HIS A 107 -1.06 -15.71 -6.84
C HIS A 107 -0.06 -16.68 -6.18
N PRO A 108 1.24 -16.33 -6.09
CA PRO A 108 2.22 -17.16 -5.39
C PRO A 108 2.12 -16.97 -3.87
N TYR A 109 1.11 -17.60 -3.29
CA TYR A 109 0.75 -17.46 -1.88
C TYR A 109 1.92 -17.80 -0.95
N LEU A 110 2.23 -16.90 -0.02
CA LEU A 110 3.33 -17.01 0.94
C LEU A 110 4.73 -17.20 0.30
N HIS A 111 4.90 -16.83 -0.96
CA HIS A 111 6.22 -16.78 -1.57
C HIS A 111 6.91 -15.47 -1.23
N ALA A 112 7.83 -15.51 -0.26
CA ALA A 112 8.43 -14.34 0.37
C ALA A 112 9.05 -13.36 -0.62
N ASP A 113 9.83 -13.83 -1.60
CA ASP A 113 10.54 -12.95 -2.53
C ASP A 113 9.59 -12.19 -3.46
N SER A 114 8.53 -12.84 -3.99
CA SER A 114 7.58 -12.14 -4.85
C SER A 114 6.64 -11.22 -4.08
N GLU A 115 6.29 -11.56 -2.84
CA GLU A 115 5.55 -10.64 -1.96
C GLU A 115 6.39 -9.42 -1.61
N ALA A 116 7.66 -9.62 -1.25
CA ALA A 116 8.60 -8.54 -0.98
C ALA A 116 8.77 -7.62 -2.18
N SER A 117 9.01 -8.19 -3.38
CA SER A 117 9.14 -7.40 -4.61
C SER A 117 7.90 -6.58 -4.90
N ALA A 118 6.70 -7.18 -4.79
CA ALA A 118 5.44 -6.47 -5.01
C ALA A 118 5.25 -5.30 -4.04
N ILE A 119 5.66 -5.44 -2.78
CA ILE A 119 5.58 -4.37 -1.77
C ILE A 119 6.62 -3.28 -2.04
N VAL A 120 7.89 -3.63 -2.24
CA VAL A 120 8.97 -2.66 -2.53
C VAL A 120 8.64 -1.85 -3.77
N ASP A 121 8.19 -2.51 -4.84
CA ASP A 121 7.81 -1.83 -6.08
C ASP A 121 6.53 -1.00 -5.95
N SER A 122 5.61 -1.36 -5.04
CA SER A 122 4.46 -0.51 -4.71
C SER A 122 4.89 0.79 -4.03
N ILE A 123 5.89 0.75 -3.15
CA ILE A 123 6.49 1.94 -2.53
C ILE A 123 7.12 2.84 -3.59
N ARG A 124 7.89 2.27 -4.51
CA ARG A 124 8.47 2.99 -5.64
C ARG A 124 7.40 3.64 -6.52
N ALA A 125 6.34 2.87 -6.84
CA ALA A 125 5.21 3.36 -7.62
C ALA A 125 4.49 4.54 -6.92
N ALA A 126 4.26 4.43 -5.61
CA ALA A 126 3.68 5.52 -4.83
C ALA A 126 4.56 6.78 -4.85
N ARG A 127 5.88 6.64 -4.65
CA ARG A 127 6.83 7.76 -4.74
C ARG A 127 6.85 8.40 -6.12
N ASN A 128 6.82 7.60 -7.18
CA ASN A 128 6.77 8.09 -8.57
C ASN A 128 5.45 8.80 -8.89
N ALA A 129 4.35 8.44 -8.24
CA ALA A 129 3.05 9.09 -8.43
C ALA A 129 2.93 10.45 -7.74
N VAL A 130 3.78 10.76 -6.76
CA VAL A 130 3.74 11.99 -5.94
C VAL A 130 3.49 13.27 -6.76
N PRO A 131 4.23 13.56 -7.86
CA PRO A 131 4.01 14.80 -8.60
C PRO A 131 2.63 14.89 -9.23
N SER A 132 2.09 13.77 -9.69
CA SER A 132 0.79 13.74 -10.40
C SER A 132 -0.42 13.72 -9.47
N VAL A 133 -0.25 13.24 -8.24
CA VAL A 133 -1.36 13.17 -7.26
C VAL A 133 -1.35 14.32 -6.25
N GLY A 134 -0.29 15.11 -6.23
CA GLY A 134 -0.13 16.22 -5.29
C GLY A 134 0.09 15.76 -3.86
N ALA A 135 0.75 14.62 -3.65
CA ALA A 135 1.14 14.15 -2.33
C ALA A 135 2.39 14.87 -1.81
N ASN A 136 2.54 14.92 -0.49
CA ASN A 136 3.75 15.41 0.18
C ASN A 136 4.24 14.31 1.12
N LEU A 137 5.31 13.60 0.75
CA LEU A 137 5.87 12.50 1.55
C LEU A 137 7.10 12.95 2.32
N SER A 138 7.24 12.47 3.56
CA SER A 138 8.37 12.77 4.45
C SER A 138 9.64 11.96 4.13
N GLY A 139 9.55 10.97 3.25
CA GLY A 139 10.59 9.98 3.00
C GLY A 139 10.52 8.76 3.91
N LYS A 140 9.96 8.87 5.10
CA LYS A 140 9.81 7.73 6.04
C LYS A 140 8.80 6.72 5.53
N VAL A 141 9.15 5.43 5.64
CA VAL A 141 8.28 4.30 5.31
C VAL A 141 8.02 3.46 6.56
N VAL A 142 6.77 3.08 6.75
CA VAL A 142 6.33 2.16 7.82
C VAL A 142 5.72 0.94 7.15
N LEU A 143 6.11 -0.25 7.55
CA LEU A 143 5.55 -1.50 7.06
C LEU A 143 4.52 -2.03 8.05
N SER A 144 3.39 -2.48 7.56
CA SER A 144 2.37 -3.17 8.36
C SER A 144 1.61 -4.16 7.51
N GLY A 145 0.95 -5.11 8.15
CA GLY A 145 0.15 -6.10 7.41
C GLY A 145 -0.71 -6.95 8.33
N TYR A 146 -1.75 -7.53 7.74
CA TYR A 146 -2.69 -8.40 8.42
C TYR A 146 -2.65 -9.82 7.83
N SER A 147 -2.63 -10.85 8.68
CA SER A 147 -2.66 -12.27 8.26
C SER A 147 -1.51 -12.60 7.29
N GLN A 148 -1.79 -13.02 6.04
CA GLN A 148 -0.78 -13.15 4.98
C GLN A 148 0.10 -11.88 4.87
N GLY A 149 -0.51 -10.72 5.04
CA GLY A 149 0.20 -9.44 5.01
C GLY A 149 1.25 -9.28 6.10
N GLY A 150 1.11 -9.95 7.23
CA GLY A 150 2.16 -10.02 8.25
C GLY A 150 3.41 -10.73 7.73
N HIS A 151 3.24 -11.88 7.06
CA HIS A 151 4.33 -12.59 6.38
C HIS A 151 4.96 -11.72 5.28
N ALA A 152 4.12 -11.13 4.43
CA ALA A 152 4.56 -10.29 3.32
C ALA A 152 5.33 -9.05 3.80
N SER A 153 4.87 -8.37 4.86
CA SER A 153 5.55 -7.22 5.46
C SER A 153 6.92 -7.58 6.02
N MET A 154 7.05 -8.74 6.68
CA MET A 154 8.34 -9.20 7.19
C MET A 154 9.29 -9.60 6.06
N ALA A 155 8.77 -10.23 4.99
CA ALA A 155 9.55 -10.51 3.80
C ALA A 155 10.07 -9.21 3.12
N ALA A 156 9.21 -8.19 3.02
CA ALA A 156 9.58 -6.89 2.49
C ALA A 156 10.62 -6.18 3.37
N HIS A 157 10.44 -6.19 4.69
CA HIS A 157 11.39 -5.60 5.63
C HIS A 157 12.78 -6.22 5.45
N ARG A 158 12.86 -7.55 5.44
CA ARG A 158 14.12 -8.27 5.19
C ARG A 158 14.76 -7.92 3.84
N ALA A 159 13.96 -7.82 2.77
CA ALA A 159 14.45 -7.46 1.45
C ALA A 159 14.95 -6.01 1.40
N ILE A 160 14.27 -5.08 2.08
CA ILE A 160 14.68 -3.69 2.19
C ILE A 160 16.02 -3.58 2.91
N GLU A 161 16.17 -4.22 4.07
CA GLU A 161 17.43 -4.20 4.82
C GLU A 161 18.59 -4.79 4.03
N ARG A 162 18.36 -5.88 3.29
CA ARG A 162 19.40 -6.56 2.52
C ARG A 162 19.81 -5.79 1.27
N ASP A 163 18.85 -5.28 0.50
CA ASP A 163 19.08 -4.84 -0.88
C ASP A 163 18.76 -3.35 -1.11
N ASN A 164 17.94 -2.74 -0.28
CA ASN A 164 17.32 -1.44 -0.55
C ASN A 164 17.39 -0.45 0.65
N ALA A 165 18.22 -0.70 1.64
CA ALA A 165 18.29 0.11 2.87
C ALA A 165 18.59 1.59 2.61
N ASN A 166 19.35 1.91 1.56
CA ASN A 166 19.69 3.29 1.18
C ASN A 166 18.56 3.97 0.38
N GLU A 167 17.64 3.21 -0.17
CA GLU A 167 16.54 3.73 -0.99
C GLU A 167 15.26 3.90 -0.16
N ILE A 168 15.02 2.95 0.74
CA ILE A 168 13.78 2.88 1.53
C ILE A 168 14.15 2.90 3.01
N SER A 169 13.94 4.02 3.65
CA SER A 169 14.24 4.25 5.08
C SER A 169 12.98 4.63 5.86
#